data_ca056d86a40922bb4e1076d8d1d68ad8
#
_entry.id   ca056d86a40922bb4e1076d8d1d68ad8
#
_cell.length_a   1.000
_cell.length_b   1.000
_cell.length_c   1.000
_cell.angle_alpha   90.00
_cell.angle_beta   90.00
_cell.angle_gamma   90.00
#
_symmetry.space_group_name_H-M   'P 1'
#
loop_
_entity.id
_entity.type
_entity.pdbx_description
1 polymer ?
#
loop_
_entity_poly.entity_id
_entity_poly.type
_entity_poly.pdbx_seq_one_letter_code
_entity_poly.pdbx_strand_id
1 'polypeptide(L)'
;MTDTYDRPWLLLSLLRGLLSEVHPSLRQASVEADQEAKIVRVLFEYDGSPSPMALESDSCVAGQVLGDFPADWDVDERHVAVAYPNELSGLTHIGYRRLEPVDAA
;
A
#
# COMPACT_ATOMS: atom_id res chain seq x y z
N MET A 1 23.12 5.94 12.56
CA MET A 1 22.72 4.52 12.48
C MET A 1 21.65 4.39 11.41
N THR A 2 21.83 3.46 10.49
CA THR A 2 20.89 3.29 9.38
C THR A 2 19.66 2.54 9.87
N ASP A 3 18.47 3.05 9.56
CA ASP A 3 17.23 2.39 9.85
C ASP A 3 17.07 1.16 8.95
N THR A 4 16.83 -0.01 9.53
CA THR A 4 16.66 -1.24 8.77
C THR A 4 15.45 -1.14 7.82
N TYR A 5 14.36 -0.54 8.30
CA TYR A 5 13.12 -0.43 7.52
C TYR A 5 12.99 0.97 6.94
N ASP A 6 14.00 1.37 6.18
CA ASP A 6 14.03 2.66 5.53
C ASP A 6 13.16 2.64 4.25
N ARG A 7 13.08 3.80 3.59
CA ARG A 7 12.25 3.96 2.41
C ARG A 7 12.56 2.92 1.31
N PRO A 8 13.81 2.72 0.88
CA PRO A 8 14.09 1.72 -0.16
C PRO A 8 13.66 0.32 0.22
N TRP A 9 13.89 -0.07 1.47
CA TRP A 9 13.52 -1.40 1.94
C TRP A 9 12.00 -1.60 1.91
N LEU A 10 11.25 -0.62 2.42
CA LEU A 10 9.79 -0.68 2.47
C LEU A 10 9.18 -0.65 1.07
N LEU A 11 9.69 0.20 0.19
CA LEU A 11 9.18 0.27 -1.18
C LEU A 11 9.44 -1.01 -1.94
N LEU A 12 10.61 -1.62 -1.76
CA LEU A 12 10.92 -2.89 -2.42
C LEU A 12 9.99 -4.00 -1.93
N SER A 13 9.73 -4.06 -0.63
CA SER A 13 8.78 -5.03 -0.07
C SER A 13 7.39 -4.87 -0.68
N LEU A 14 6.87 -3.64 -0.70
CA LEU A 14 5.56 -3.35 -1.26
C LEU A 14 5.50 -3.68 -2.75
N LEU A 15 6.50 -3.27 -3.51
CA LEU A 15 6.54 -3.50 -4.95
C LEU A 15 6.57 -4.99 -5.28
N ARG A 16 7.30 -5.79 -4.53
CA ARG A 16 7.30 -7.25 -4.73
C ARG A 16 5.92 -7.84 -4.48
N GLY A 17 5.23 -7.36 -3.45
CA GLY A 17 3.86 -7.80 -3.17
C GLY A 17 2.88 -7.41 -4.27
N LEU A 18 3.08 -6.24 -4.89
CA LEU A 18 2.19 -5.74 -5.93
C LEU A 18 2.36 -6.41 -7.29
N LEU A 19 3.42 -7.18 -7.49
CA LEU A 19 3.63 -7.87 -8.76
C LEU A 19 2.43 -8.76 -9.09
N SER A 20 1.81 -8.49 -10.25
CA SER A 20 0.63 -9.20 -10.75
C SER A 20 -0.65 -8.99 -9.92
N GLU A 21 -0.64 -8.04 -8.98
CA GLU A 21 -1.78 -7.80 -8.07
C GLU A 21 -2.38 -6.40 -8.23
N VAL A 22 -1.99 -5.65 -9.26
CA VAL A 22 -2.53 -4.30 -9.47
C VAL A 22 -3.81 -4.37 -10.29
N HIS A 23 -4.87 -3.75 -9.76
CA HIS A 23 -6.17 -3.64 -10.42
C HIS A 23 -6.37 -2.25 -11.01
N PRO A 24 -7.16 -2.11 -12.08
CA PRO A 24 -7.45 -0.78 -12.64
C PRO A 24 -8.09 0.18 -11.64
N SER A 25 -8.82 -0.33 -10.65
CA SER A 25 -9.45 0.50 -9.62
C SER A 25 -8.49 0.99 -8.55
N LEU A 26 -7.30 0.40 -8.43
CA LEU A 26 -6.33 0.82 -7.44
C LEU A 26 -5.67 2.12 -7.87
N ARG A 27 -5.88 3.19 -7.10
CA ARG A 27 -5.31 4.50 -7.38
C ARG A 27 -3.93 4.66 -6.77
N GLN A 28 -3.73 4.13 -5.57
CA GLN A 28 -2.48 4.31 -4.85
C GLN A 28 -2.28 3.22 -3.81
N ALA A 29 -1.04 2.79 -3.63
CA ALA A 29 -0.62 1.92 -2.53
C ALA A 29 0.59 2.54 -1.85
N SER A 30 0.56 2.56 -0.52
CA SER A 30 1.60 3.19 0.28
C SER A 30 1.88 2.36 1.53
N VAL A 31 3.04 2.60 2.13
CA VAL A 31 3.56 1.79 3.23
C VAL A 31 4.33 2.64 4.22
N GLU A 32 4.28 2.26 5.49
CA GLU A 32 5.15 2.81 6.52
C GLU A 32 5.35 1.79 7.64
N ALA A 33 6.42 1.92 8.41
CA ALA A 33 6.72 1.01 9.50
C ALA A 33 6.86 1.78 10.81
N ASP A 34 6.24 1.23 11.86
CA ASP A 34 6.38 1.73 13.22
C ASP A 34 7.20 0.69 14.01
N GLN A 35 8.49 0.99 14.20
CA GLN A 35 9.40 0.05 14.82
C GLN A 35 9.12 -0.16 16.31
N GLU A 36 8.64 0.86 16.99
CA GLU A 36 8.30 0.73 18.42
C GLU A 36 7.12 -0.21 18.64
N ALA A 37 6.09 -0.04 17.84
CA ALA A 37 4.90 -0.88 17.91
C ALA A 37 5.06 -2.21 17.18
N LYS A 38 6.09 -2.35 16.34
CA LYS A 38 6.30 -3.52 15.46
C LYS A 38 5.09 -3.76 14.57
N ILE A 39 4.65 -2.70 13.93
CA ILE A 39 3.52 -2.73 13.01
C ILE A 39 3.97 -2.14 11.67
N VAL A 40 3.71 -2.86 10.57
CA VAL A 40 3.82 -2.30 9.24
C VAL A 40 2.42 -1.92 8.77
N ARG A 41 2.27 -0.70 8.25
CA ARG A 41 0.99 -0.22 7.72
C ARG A 41 1.02 -0.18 6.22
N VAL A 42 -0.03 -0.71 5.61
CA VAL A 42 -0.20 -0.68 4.16
C VAL A 42 -1.57 -0.10 3.86
N LEU A 43 -1.61 0.92 3.02
CA LEU A 43 -2.85 1.60 2.65
C LEU A 43 -3.09 1.43 1.15
N PHE A 44 -4.28 0.92 0.82
CA PHE A 44 -4.75 0.79 -0.55
C PHE A 44 -5.91 1.76 -0.76
N GLU A 45 -5.78 2.65 -1.74
CA GLU A 45 -6.79 3.65 -2.06
C GLU A 45 -7.36 3.37 -3.44
N TYR A 46 -8.68 3.22 -3.50
CA TYR A 46 -9.39 2.76 -4.70
C TYR A 46 -10.29 3.85 -5.28
N ASP A 47 -10.49 3.78 -6.58
CA ASP A 47 -11.45 4.63 -7.27
C ASP A 47 -12.85 4.07 -7.05
N GLY A 48 -13.49 4.50 -5.98
CA GLY A 48 -14.77 3.96 -5.54
C GLY A 48 -14.62 2.72 -4.68
N SER A 49 -15.72 2.05 -4.39
CA SER A 49 -15.70 0.86 -3.55
C SER A 49 -14.97 -0.31 -4.22
N PRO A 50 -13.98 -0.90 -3.57
CA PRO A 50 -13.25 -2.02 -4.17
C PRO A 50 -14.13 -3.26 -4.25
N SER A 51 -13.92 -4.07 -5.32
CA SER A 51 -14.58 -5.36 -5.45
C SER A 51 -14.05 -6.35 -4.42
N PRO A 52 -14.80 -7.44 -4.11
CA PRO A 52 -14.28 -8.49 -3.25
C PRO A 52 -12.96 -9.08 -3.76
N MET A 53 -12.81 -9.21 -5.09
CA MET A 53 -11.58 -9.72 -5.69
C MET A 53 -10.41 -8.76 -5.46
N ALA A 54 -10.63 -7.45 -5.58
CA ALA A 54 -9.59 -6.45 -5.32
C ALA A 54 -9.16 -6.49 -3.85
N LEU A 55 -10.11 -6.60 -2.92
CA LEU A 55 -9.80 -6.70 -1.50
C LEU A 55 -8.98 -7.94 -1.19
N GLU A 56 -9.35 -9.09 -1.74
CA GLU A 56 -8.63 -10.33 -1.52
C GLU A 56 -7.21 -10.27 -2.08
N SER A 57 -7.06 -9.75 -3.29
CA SER A 57 -5.76 -9.61 -3.93
C SER A 57 -4.83 -8.70 -3.13
N ASP A 58 -5.34 -7.56 -2.69
CA ASP A 58 -4.52 -6.60 -1.94
C ASP A 58 -4.26 -7.06 -0.51
N SER A 59 -5.15 -7.87 0.08
CA SER A 59 -4.83 -8.55 1.34
C SER A 59 -3.66 -9.51 1.18
N CYS A 60 -3.54 -10.18 0.03
CA CYS A 60 -2.37 -11.01 -0.25
C CYS A 60 -1.09 -10.15 -0.34
N VAL A 61 -1.17 -8.95 -0.92
CA VAL A 61 -0.04 -8.01 -0.95
C VAL A 61 0.40 -7.68 0.47
N ALA A 62 -0.55 -7.31 1.33
CA ALA A 62 -0.25 -6.98 2.73
C ALA A 62 0.39 -8.16 3.46
N GLY A 63 -0.10 -9.38 3.22
CA GLY A 63 0.48 -10.59 3.80
C GLY A 63 1.91 -10.84 3.35
N GLN A 64 2.21 -10.58 2.07
CA GLN A 64 3.57 -10.70 1.56
C GLN A 64 4.51 -9.67 2.17
N VAL A 65 4.04 -8.44 2.33
CA VAL A 65 4.82 -7.40 3.02
C VAL A 65 5.12 -7.84 4.45
N LEU A 66 4.11 -8.30 5.18
CA LEU A 66 4.32 -8.78 6.56
C LEU A 66 5.33 -9.92 6.61
N GLY A 67 5.35 -10.79 5.60
CA GLY A 67 6.29 -11.89 5.51
C GLY A 67 7.75 -11.46 5.44
N ASP A 68 8.04 -10.20 5.07
CA ASP A 68 9.39 -9.67 5.05
C ASP A 68 9.85 -9.15 6.42
N PHE A 69 8.98 -9.16 7.41
CA PHE A 69 9.27 -8.70 8.77
C PHE A 69 9.45 -9.88 9.74
N PRO A 70 10.11 -9.65 10.87
CA PRO A 70 10.22 -10.70 11.91
C PRO A 70 8.85 -11.17 12.40
N ALA A 71 8.82 -12.37 13.00
CA ALA A 71 7.59 -13.03 13.39
C ALA A 71 6.76 -12.27 14.44
N ASP A 72 7.39 -11.37 15.20
CA ASP A 72 6.69 -10.60 16.22
C ASP A 72 6.08 -9.29 15.69
N TRP A 73 6.13 -9.06 14.39
CA TRP A 73 5.49 -7.91 13.75
C TRP A 73 4.08 -8.25 13.30
N ASP A 74 3.23 -7.22 13.27
CA ASP A 74 1.89 -7.29 12.71
C ASP A 74 1.73 -6.35 11.52
N VAL A 75 0.69 -6.57 10.74
CA VAL A 75 0.34 -5.69 9.64
C VAL A 75 -1.01 -5.01 9.92
N ASP A 76 -1.06 -3.70 9.68
CA ASP A 76 -2.30 -2.92 9.68
C ASP A 76 -2.59 -2.59 8.21
N GLU A 77 -3.48 -3.35 7.58
CA GLU A 77 -3.89 -3.10 6.21
C GLU A 77 -5.20 -2.34 6.18
N ARG A 78 -5.26 -1.32 5.31
CA ARG A 78 -6.45 -0.51 5.15
C ARG A 78 -6.82 -0.40 3.68
N HIS A 79 -8.11 -0.50 3.42
CA HIS A 79 -8.69 -0.42 2.08
C HIS A 79 -9.72 0.69 2.09
N VAL A 80 -9.44 1.77 1.36
CA VAL A 80 -10.24 2.99 1.42
C VAL A 80 -10.73 3.38 0.02
N ALA A 81 -12.01 3.71 -0.08
CA ALA A 81 -12.59 4.22 -1.30
C ALA A 81 -12.33 5.73 -1.38
N VAL A 82 -11.64 6.15 -2.44
CA VAL A 82 -11.35 7.57 -2.70
C VAL A 82 -11.61 7.80 -4.19
N ALA A 83 -12.87 8.07 -4.52
CA ALA A 83 -13.27 8.22 -5.91
C ALA A 83 -12.50 9.36 -6.60
N TYR A 84 -11.98 9.08 -7.81
CA TYR A 84 -11.37 10.13 -8.61
C TYR A 84 -12.39 11.24 -8.90
N PRO A 85 -12.03 12.52 -8.82
CA PRO A 85 -10.69 13.08 -8.63
C PRO A 85 -10.38 13.48 -7.19
N ASN A 86 -11.02 12.91 -6.19
CA ASN A 86 -10.78 13.27 -4.80
C ASN A 86 -9.32 13.02 -4.43
N GLU A 87 -8.83 13.79 -3.46
CA GLU A 87 -7.43 13.76 -3.08
C GLU A 87 -7.08 12.49 -2.31
N LEU A 88 -5.98 11.86 -2.72
CA LEU A 88 -5.44 10.68 -2.03
C LEU A 88 -4.70 11.10 -0.77
N SER A 89 -4.78 10.26 0.27
CA SER A 89 -4.10 10.52 1.53
C SER A 89 -2.65 10.03 1.53
N GLY A 90 -2.47 8.74 1.30
CA GLY A 90 -1.15 8.11 1.33
C GLY A 90 -0.58 7.98 2.74
N LEU A 91 0.28 6.98 2.92
CA LEU A 91 1.18 6.86 4.06
C LEU A 91 2.53 7.48 3.69
N THR A 92 3.52 7.33 4.58
CA THR A 92 4.81 7.98 4.43
C THR A 92 5.50 7.69 3.09
N HIS A 93 5.43 6.45 2.63
CA HIS A 93 6.13 6.03 1.41
C HIS A 93 5.14 5.51 0.38
N ILE A 94 5.02 6.23 -0.73
CA ILE A 94 4.13 5.84 -1.82
C ILE A 94 4.89 4.94 -2.77
N GLY A 95 4.40 3.69 -2.94
CA GLY A 95 5.05 2.71 -3.80
C GLY A 95 4.38 2.54 -5.16
N TYR A 96 3.11 2.92 -5.27
CA TYR A 96 2.36 2.81 -6.51
C TYR A 96 1.35 3.94 -6.60
N ARG A 97 1.25 4.53 -7.78
CA ARG A 97 0.19 5.49 -8.10
C ARG A 97 -0.23 5.27 -9.54
N ARG A 98 -1.53 5.06 -9.74
CA ARG A 98 -2.11 4.90 -11.06
C ARG A 98 -1.92 6.19 -11.86
N LEU A 99 -1.67 6.05 -13.17
CA LEU A 99 -1.67 7.19 -14.06
C LEU A 99 -3.09 7.73 -14.16
N GLU A 100 -3.29 8.97 -13.75
CA GLU A 100 -4.60 9.62 -13.79
C GLU A 100 -4.55 10.85 -14.67
N PRO A 101 -5.67 11.22 -15.33
CA PRO A 101 -5.67 12.42 -16.14
C PRO A 101 -5.35 13.64 -15.30
N VAL A 102 -4.50 14.51 -15.84
CA VAL A 102 -4.26 15.81 -15.23
C VAL A 102 -5.43 16.70 -15.62
N ASP A 103 -6.03 17.33 -14.61
CA ASP A 103 -7.12 18.25 -14.88
C ASP A 103 -6.59 19.42 -15.68
N ALA A 104 -7.12 19.61 -16.87
CA ALA A 104 -6.64 20.63 -17.80
C ALA A 104 -7.24 22.01 -17.53
N ALA A 105 -7.78 22.22 -16.38
CA ALA A 105 -8.45 23.47 -16.02
C ALA A 105 -7.53 24.68 -16.13
#